data_164f1f583cd4560994213f9d8eae6e67
#
_entry.id   164f1f583cd4560994213f9d8eae6e67
#
_cell.length_a   1.000
_cell.length_b   1.000
_cell.length_c   1.000
_cell.angle_alpha   90.00
_cell.angle_beta   90.00
_cell.angle_gamma   90.00
#
_symmetry.space_group_name_H-M   'P 1'
#
loop_
_entity.id
_entity.type
_entity.pdbx_description
1 polymer ?
#
loop_
_entity_poly.entity_id
_entity_poly.type
_entity_poly.pdbx_seq_one_letter_code
_entity_poly.pdbx_strand_id
1 'polypeptide(L)'
;QKGFQVRAFDSLKFGGDALYDVMLNPGFEFMLGDIRNSEQVEKALEGIDAIAHLAAIVGDPACKKFSDEAKETNWNGSVALFEAAEKAGVKRFVFASTCSNYGKMPDPDSFVTETSALNPVSLYAELKVKFEKYLLEERKDTKMCSTSLRFSTVYGFSPRIRFDLTVNEFTRNAAIHGEQEIWGAQFWRPYCHVEDLARAVVLVLESPEEKVRANVFNVGSTEENYNKGMIIEEVCKVVPNVKVHYVESSEDPRDYRVNFDKIKNELGYTITKKVPNGVKEIYALIKTGIVTDPFGQKFRNI
;
A
#
# COMPACT_ATOMS: atom_id res chain seq x y z
N GLN A 1 -14.46 -13.98 2.24
CA GLN A 1 -14.55 -14.78 1.01
C GLN A 1 -13.68 -16.06 1.06
N LYS A 2 -12.62 -16.09 1.86
CA LYS A 2 -11.70 -17.24 2.03
C LYS A 2 -11.98 -18.05 3.31
N GLY A 3 -13.03 -17.74 4.06
CA GLY A 3 -13.40 -18.47 5.29
C GLY A 3 -12.61 -18.06 6.55
N PHE A 4 -11.78 -17.02 6.48
CA PHE A 4 -11.15 -16.44 7.68
C PHE A 4 -12.18 -15.73 8.55
N GLN A 5 -12.01 -15.84 9.86
CA GLN A 5 -12.59 -14.91 10.81
C GLN A 5 -11.67 -13.68 10.88
N VAL A 6 -12.23 -12.49 10.71
CA VAL A 6 -11.44 -11.26 10.58
C VAL A 6 -11.86 -10.27 11.65
N ARG A 7 -10.94 -9.89 12.50
CA ARG A 7 -11.07 -8.73 13.39
C ARG A 7 -10.33 -7.54 12.77
N ALA A 8 -11.06 -6.48 12.41
CA ALA A 8 -10.46 -5.21 12.03
C ALA A 8 -10.29 -4.34 13.29
N PHE A 9 -9.04 -4.00 13.60
CA PHE A 9 -8.66 -3.08 14.67
C PHE A 9 -8.15 -1.78 14.06
N ASP A 10 -8.91 -0.69 14.19
CA ASP A 10 -8.62 0.59 13.54
C ASP A 10 -9.09 1.77 14.38
N SER A 11 -8.39 2.88 14.32
CA SER A 11 -8.73 4.12 15.03
C SER A 11 -9.79 4.96 14.34
N LEU A 12 -10.23 4.58 13.15
CA LEU A 12 -11.17 5.30 12.28
C LEU A 12 -10.75 6.75 12.01
N LYS A 13 -9.44 7.03 11.96
CA LYS A 13 -8.92 8.36 11.63
C LYS A 13 -9.50 8.94 10.32
N PHE A 14 -9.89 8.08 9.41
CA PHE A 14 -10.48 8.43 8.12
C PHE A 14 -11.95 8.02 7.97
N GLY A 15 -12.65 7.79 9.10
CA GLY A 15 -14.03 7.33 9.11
C GLY A 15 -14.19 5.83 8.93
N GLY A 16 -15.42 5.33 9.13
CA GLY A 16 -15.75 3.91 9.09
C GLY A 16 -16.53 3.45 7.85
N ASP A 17 -16.78 4.34 6.89
CA ASP A 17 -17.61 4.06 5.72
C ASP A 17 -17.14 2.84 4.93
N ALA A 18 -15.83 2.61 4.89
CA ALA A 18 -15.22 1.46 4.22
C ALA A 18 -15.59 0.09 4.82
N LEU A 19 -16.17 0.07 6.00
CA LEU A 19 -16.56 -1.16 6.70
C LEU A 19 -18.02 -1.56 6.46
N TYR A 20 -18.86 -0.68 5.91
CA TYR A 20 -20.31 -0.92 5.80
C TYR A 20 -20.65 -2.21 5.06
N ASP A 21 -19.94 -2.52 3.97
CA ASP A 21 -20.20 -3.72 3.17
C ASP A 21 -19.87 -5.04 3.89
N VAL A 22 -19.04 -4.98 4.92
CA VAL A 22 -18.56 -6.18 5.64
C VAL A 22 -19.13 -6.32 7.05
N MET A 23 -19.74 -5.26 7.61
CA MET A 23 -20.23 -5.23 9.01
C MET A 23 -21.25 -6.32 9.35
N LEU A 24 -22.06 -6.75 8.38
CA LEU A 24 -23.08 -7.79 8.59
C LEU A 24 -22.55 -9.20 8.27
N ASN A 25 -21.29 -9.34 7.89
CA ASN A 25 -20.70 -10.65 7.66
C ASN A 25 -20.40 -11.33 9.01
N PRO A 26 -20.94 -12.54 9.27
CA PRO A 26 -20.74 -13.24 10.56
C PRO A 26 -19.27 -13.61 10.84
N GLY A 27 -18.42 -13.58 9.81
CA GLY A 27 -16.96 -13.77 9.94
C GLY A 27 -16.18 -12.48 10.14
N PHE A 28 -16.85 -11.32 10.35
CA PHE A 28 -16.20 -10.03 10.52
C PHE A 28 -16.54 -9.42 11.88
N GLU A 29 -15.51 -8.96 12.57
CA GLU A 29 -15.61 -8.20 13.82
C GLU A 29 -14.85 -6.88 13.69
N PHE A 30 -15.42 -5.80 14.16
CA PHE A 30 -14.75 -4.50 14.24
C PHE A 30 -14.49 -4.13 15.70
N MET A 31 -13.25 -3.68 15.97
CA MET A 31 -12.84 -3.15 17.26
C MET A 31 -12.21 -1.77 17.07
N LEU A 32 -12.82 -0.74 17.64
CA LEU A 32 -12.26 0.61 17.67
C LEU A 32 -11.07 0.66 18.62
N GLY A 33 -9.91 1.13 18.12
CA GLY A 33 -8.73 1.30 18.96
C GLY A 33 -7.52 1.80 18.17
N ASP A 34 -6.45 2.05 18.91
CA ASP A 34 -5.21 2.61 18.40
C ASP A 34 -4.04 1.68 18.76
N ILE A 35 -3.18 1.37 17.80
CA ILE A 35 -2.00 0.50 18.03
C ILE A 35 -1.00 1.08 19.02
N ARG A 36 -1.11 2.38 19.36
CA ARG A 36 -0.30 3.04 20.40
C ARG A 36 -0.80 2.80 21.82
N ASN A 37 -2.00 2.25 21.96
CA ASN A 37 -2.60 1.91 23.26
C ASN A 37 -2.43 0.41 23.56
N SER A 38 -1.54 0.09 24.49
CA SER A 38 -1.19 -1.30 24.83
C SER A 38 -2.39 -2.12 25.34
N GLU A 39 -3.26 -1.56 26.15
CA GLU A 39 -4.43 -2.27 26.68
C GLU A 39 -5.43 -2.64 25.56
N GLN A 40 -5.64 -1.72 24.60
CA GLN A 40 -6.50 -1.98 23.45
C GLN A 40 -5.86 -3.01 22.51
N VAL A 41 -4.54 -2.96 22.33
CA VAL A 41 -3.79 -3.95 21.54
C VAL A 41 -3.88 -5.33 22.17
N GLU A 42 -3.63 -5.47 23.48
CA GLU A 42 -3.72 -6.77 24.17
C GLU A 42 -5.12 -7.38 24.01
N LYS A 43 -6.17 -6.59 24.21
CA LYS A 43 -7.55 -7.04 23.99
C LYS A 43 -7.84 -7.41 22.53
N ALA A 44 -7.29 -6.65 21.58
CA ALA A 44 -7.47 -6.94 20.16
C ALA A 44 -6.77 -8.24 19.73
N LEU A 45 -5.75 -8.68 20.46
CA LEU A 45 -4.99 -9.91 20.18
C LEU A 45 -5.61 -11.19 20.74
N GLU A 46 -6.64 -11.10 21.58
CA GLU A 46 -7.31 -12.27 22.15
C GLU A 46 -7.87 -13.18 21.04
N GLY A 47 -7.38 -14.43 20.98
CA GLY A 47 -7.83 -15.43 20.01
C GLY A 47 -7.35 -15.21 18.57
N ILE A 48 -6.32 -14.40 18.35
CA ILE A 48 -5.78 -14.10 17.02
C ILE A 48 -4.64 -15.05 16.66
N ASP A 49 -4.75 -15.69 15.50
CA ASP A 49 -3.69 -16.55 14.94
C ASP A 49 -2.72 -15.79 14.03
N ALA A 50 -3.18 -14.76 13.33
CA ALA A 50 -2.40 -14.04 12.34
C ALA A 50 -2.74 -12.56 12.26
N ILE A 51 -1.76 -11.73 11.94
CA ILE A 51 -1.89 -10.27 11.79
C ILE A 51 -1.48 -9.84 10.38
N ALA A 52 -2.32 -9.03 9.73
CA ALA A 52 -1.96 -8.19 8.61
C ALA A 52 -1.81 -6.75 9.13
N HIS A 53 -0.56 -6.31 9.35
CA HIS A 53 -0.27 -4.98 9.91
C HIS A 53 -0.23 -3.93 8.80
N LEU A 54 -1.34 -3.21 8.64
CA LEU A 54 -1.54 -2.14 7.65
C LEU A 54 -1.56 -0.76 8.31
N ALA A 55 -1.83 -0.68 9.63
CA ALA A 55 -1.96 0.56 10.36
C ALA A 55 -0.69 1.41 10.28
N ALA A 56 -0.80 2.63 9.78
CA ALA A 56 0.30 3.59 9.65
C ALA A 56 -0.22 4.98 9.28
N ILE A 57 0.58 6.00 9.56
CA ILE A 57 0.50 7.27 8.85
C ILE A 57 1.17 7.06 7.49
N VAL A 58 0.40 7.14 6.39
CA VAL A 58 0.83 6.67 5.06
C VAL A 58 1.11 7.83 4.11
N GLY A 59 2.26 7.77 3.46
CA GLY A 59 2.70 8.69 2.42
C GLY A 59 3.58 9.83 2.93
N ASP A 60 4.50 10.29 2.07
CA ASP A 60 5.51 11.28 2.42
C ASP A 60 4.90 12.61 2.91
N PRO A 61 3.84 13.16 2.26
CA PRO A 61 3.24 14.41 2.72
C PRO A 61 2.62 14.30 4.11
N ALA A 62 1.93 13.20 4.41
CA ALA A 62 1.30 12.97 5.70
C ALA A 62 2.35 12.77 6.81
N CYS A 63 3.37 11.95 6.56
CA CYS A 63 4.47 11.76 7.52
C CYS A 63 5.28 13.04 7.77
N LYS A 64 5.43 13.90 6.76
CA LYS A 64 6.08 15.20 6.92
C LYS A 64 5.22 16.15 7.78
N LYS A 65 3.92 16.18 7.54
CA LYS A 65 2.97 17.06 8.25
C LYS A 65 2.76 16.61 9.71
N PHE A 66 2.70 15.31 9.95
CA PHE A 66 2.43 14.70 11.25
C PHE A 66 3.63 13.85 11.70
N SER A 67 4.84 14.42 11.72
CA SER A 67 6.09 13.68 11.90
C SER A 67 6.18 12.92 13.22
N ASP A 68 5.72 13.51 14.31
CA ASP A 68 5.78 12.88 15.62
C ASP A 68 4.73 11.77 15.74
N GLU A 69 3.51 12.01 15.26
CA GLU A 69 2.50 10.95 15.18
C GLU A 69 2.95 9.80 14.27
N ALA A 70 3.65 10.10 13.17
CA ALA A 70 4.20 9.07 12.30
C ALA A 70 5.26 8.22 13.01
N LYS A 71 6.15 8.81 13.78
CA LYS A 71 7.13 8.07 14.59
C LYS A 71 6.46 7.20 15.64
N GLU A 72 5.48 7.76 16.37
CA GLU A 72 4.74 7.03 17.40
C GLU A 72 3.93 5.87 16.81
N THR A 73 3.25 6.07 15.67
CA THR A 73 2.42 5.04 15.06
C THR A 73 3.25 4.03 14.27
N ASN A 74 4.10 4.51 13.34
CA ASN A 74 4.75 3.62 12.38
C ASN A 74 5.97 2.91 12.96
N TRP A 75 6.55 3.41 14.06
CA TRP A 75 7.66 2.77 14.74
C TRP A 75 7.25 2.25 16.13
N ASN A 76 7.00 3.10 17.10
CA ASN A 76 6.76 2.67 18.49
C ASN A 76 5.53 1.76 18.59
N GLY A 77 4.40 2.15 17.97
CA GLY A 77 3.17 1.36 17.95
C GLY A 77 3.33 0.04 17.19
N SER A 78 4.10 0.02 16.10
CA SER A 78 4.36 -1.21 15.35
C SER A 78 5.23 -2.19 16.13
N VAL A 79 6.27 -1.71 16.83
CA VAL A 79 7.11 -2.54 17.71
C VAL A 79 6.29 -3.09 18.88
N ALA A 80 5.52 -2.22 19.56
CA ALA A 80 4.66 -2.64 20.67
C ALA A 80 3.62 -3.68 20.24
N LEU A 81 2.97 -3.49 19.08
CA LEU A 81 2.05 -4.47 18.51
C LEU A 81 2.74 -5.82 18.24
N PHE A 82 3.94 -5.80 17.65
CA PHE A 82 4.70 -7.02 17.36
C PHE A 82 5.05 -7.79 18.63
N GLU A 83 5.58 -7.10 19.64
CA GLU A 83 5.97 -7.71 20.91
C GLU A 83 4.76 -8.25 21.70
N ALA A 84 3.63 -7.53 21.68
CA ALA A 84 2.37 -7.99 22.27
C ALA A 84 1.83 -9.23 21.52
N ALA A 85 1.88 -9.23 20.19
CA ALA A 85 1.48 -10.36 19.36
C ALA A 85 2.32 -11.62 19.65
N GLU A 86 3.63 -11.45 19.83
CA GLU A 86 4.53 -12.55 20.20
C GLU A 86 4.18 -13.13 21.58
N LYS A 87 3.91 -12.28 22.57
CA LYS A 87 3.46 -12.69 23.92
C LYS A 87 2.10 -13.41 23.88
N ALA A 88 1.19 -12.95 23.01
CA ALA A 88 -0.13 -13.55 22.82
C ALA A 88 -0.08 -14.90 22.07
N GLY A 89 1.08 -15.29 21.51
CA GLY A 89 1.24 -16.54 20.77
C GLY A 89 0.71 -16.49 19.34
N VAL A 90 0.60 -15.29 18.75
CA VAL A 90 0.27 -15.12 17.33
C VAL A 90 1.30 -15.86 16.48
N LYS A 91 0.82 -16.58 15.46
CA LYS A 91 1.66 -17.45 14.64
C LYS A 91 2.26 -16.73 13.44
N ARG A 92 1.53 -15.77 12.86
CA ARG A 92 1.92 -15.07 11.62
C ARG A 92 1.78 -13.56 11.73
N PHE A 93 2.76 -12.84 11.18
CA PHE A 93 2.76 -11.38 11.12
C PHE A 93 3.16 -10.92 9.71
N VAL A 94 2.22 -10.36 8.97
CA VAL A 94 2.44 -9.82 7.62
C VAL A 94 2.49 -8.30 7.70
N PHE A 95 3.62 -7.72 7.34
CA PHE A 95 3.83 -6.28 7.39
C PHE A 95 3.69 -5.62 6.01
N ALA A 96 2.87 -4.59 5.93
CA ALA A 96 2.79 -3.73 4.74
C ALA A 96 3.95 -2.73 4.72
N SER A 97 5.03 -3.11 4.05
CA SER A 97 6.15 -2.25 3.67
C SER A 97 5.88 -1.54 2.34
N THR A 98 6.87 -0.96 1.70
CA THR A 98 6.71 -0.16 0.49
C THR A 98 7.90 -0.24 -0.45
N CYS A 99 7.67 -0.24 -1.76
CA CYS A 99 8.73 -0.08 -2.76
C CYS A 99 9.39 1.32 -2.72
N SER A 100 8.79 2.31 -2.05
CA SER A 100 9.43 3.62 -1.82
C SER A 100 10.73 3.53 -1.03
N ASN A 101 10.99 2.38 -0.38
CA ASN A 101 12.24 2.07 0.32
C ASN A 101 13.47 2.12 -0.59
N TYR A 102 13.31 1.89 -1.89
CA TYR A 102 14.42 1.90 -2.85
C TYR A 102 14.94 3.30 -3.18
N GLY A 103 14.10 4.35 -3.06
CA GLY A 103 14.48 5.72 -3.34
C GLY A 103 14.74 5.98 -4.84
N LYS A 104 15.92 6.49 -5.19
CA LYS A 104 16.34 6.71 -6.57
C LYS A 104 17.33 5.65 -7.00
N MET A 105 17.08 5.04 -8.15
CA MET A 105 18.00 4.06 -8.73
C MET A 105 19.25 4.73 -9.29
N PRO A 106 20.43 4.13 -9.10
CA PRO A 106 21.67 4.60 -9.72
C PRO A 106 21.65 4.48 -11.25
N ASP A 107 21.04 3.39 -11.76
CA ASP A 107 20.91 3.09 -13.19
C ASP A 107 19.44 3.07 -13.59
N PRO A 108 18.96 4.04 -14.40
CA PRO A 108 17.56 4.14 -14.80
C PRO A 108 17.11 2.98 -15.70
N ASP A 109 18.01 2.20 -16.29
CA ASP A 109 17.69 1.08 -17.16
C ASP A 109 17.61 -0.27 -16.43
N SER A 110 17.99 -0.31 -15.18
CA SER A 110 17.92 -1.51 -14.34
C SER A 110 16.57 -1.65 -13.60
N PHE A 111 16.40 -2.78 -12.91
CA PHE A 111 15.29 -3.04 -11.99
C PHE A 111 15.85 -3.37 -10.62
N VAL A 112 15.28 -2.77 -9.58
CA VAL A 112 15.60 -3.17 -8.20
C VAL A 112 14.86 -4.45 -7.83
N THR A 113 15.50 -5.27 -7.00
CA THR A 113 14.98 -6.51 -6.43
C THR A 113 14.96 -6.42 -4.91
N GLU A 114 14.49 -7.46 -4.25
CA GLU A 114 14.46 -7.53 -2.77
C GLU A 114 15.86 -7.46 -2.15
N THR A 115 16.89 -7.84 -2.89
CA THR A 115 18.31 -7.79 -2.45
C THR A 115 19.01 -6.48 -2.75
N SER A 116 18.38 -5.57 -3.49
CA SER A 116 18.93 -4.25 -3.79
C SER A 116 19.01 -3.38 -2.54
N ALA A 117 19.98 -2.48 -2.51
CA ALA A 117 20.15 -1.52 -1.43
C ALA A 117 18.90 -0.65 -1.24
N LEU A 118 18.55 -0.37 0.00
CA LEU A 118 17.45 0.51 0.37
C LEU A 118 17.99 1.92 0.62
N ASN A 119 17.47 2.90 -0.10
CA ASN A 119 17.81 4.32 -0.01
C ASN A 119 16.56 5.17 0.27
N PRO A 120 15.95 5.05 1.46
CA PRO A 120 14.75 5.81 1.79
C PRO A 120 15.02 7.31 1.77
N VAL A 121 14.16 8.07 1.10
CA VAL A 121 14.31 9.53 0.90
C VAL A 121 13.24 10.35 1.62
N SER A 122 12.48 9.71 2.51
CA SER A 122 11.42 10.36 3.28
C SER A 122 11.24 9.66 4.63
N LEU A 123 10.72 10.40 5.60
CA LEU A 123 10.40 9.85 6.93
C LEU A 123 9.48 8.61 6.84
N TYR A 124 8.53 8.62 5.91
CA TYR A 124 7.66 7.46 5.66
C TYR A 124 8.48 6.21 5.29
N ALA A 125 9.33 6.33 4.29
CA ALA A 125 10.15 5.22 3.83
C ALA A 125 11.19 4.79 4.89
N GLU A 126 11.81 5.75 5.60
CA GLU A 126 12.74 5.48 6.69
C GLU A 126 12.10 4.63 7.80
N LEU A 127 10.90 5.00 8.25
CA LEU A 127 10.16 4.26 9.28
C LEU A 127 9.75 2.86 8.80
N LYS A 128 9.35 2.72 7.52
CA LYS A 128 9.05 1.42 6.91
C LYS A 128 10.30 0.53 6.83
N VAL A 129 11.44 1.06 6.38
CA VAL A 129 12.72 0.35 6.35
C VAL A 129 13.15 -0.07 7.75
N LYS A 130 13.04 0.84 8.73
CA LYS A 130 13.42 0.56 10.11
C LYS A 130 12.64 -0.61 10.71
N PHE A 131 11.31 -0.63 10.52
CA PHE A 131 10.48 -1.72 11.02
C PHE A 131 10.68 -3.02 10.23
N GLU A 132 10.90 -2.94 8.92
CA GLU A 132 11.24 -4.11 8.10
C GLU A 132 12.54 -4.78 8.59
N LYS A 133 13.60 -4.01 8.86
CA LYS A 133 14.85 -4.51 9.43
C LYS A 133 14.65 -5.12 10.82
N TYR A 134 13.86 -4.47 11.67
CA TYR A 134 13.50 -5.02 12.97
C TYR A 134 12.88 -6.42 12.82
N LEU A 135 11.93 -6.62 11.91
CA LEU A 135 11.31 -7.92 11.68
C LEU A 135 12.27 -8.96 11.11
N LEU A 136 13.08 -8.60 10.13
CA LEU A 136 13.83 -9.54 9.29
C LEU A 136 15.25 -9.80 9.81
N GLU A 137 15.82 -8.89 10.60
CA GLU A 137 17.19 -8.98 11.09
C GLU A 137 17.23 -9.19 12.61
N GLU A 138 16.54 -8.32 13.39
CA GLU A 138 16.59 -8.35 14.85
C GLU A 138 15.67 -9.42 15.44
N ARG A 139 14.51 -9.67 14.82
CA ARG A 139 13.47 -10.61 15.27
C ARG A 139 13.34 -11.86 14.38
N LYS A 140 14.30 -12.14 13.53
CA LYS A 140 14.26 -13.28 12.59
C LYS A 140 14.07 -14.64 13.26
N ASP A 141 14.59 -14.80 14.48
CA ASP A 141 14.57 -16.06 15.24
C ASP A 141 13.34 -16.20 16.13
N THR A 142 12.38 -15.27 16.05
CA THR A 142 11.10 -15.38 16.77
C THR A 142 10.32 -16.63 16.33
N LYS A 143 9.48 -17.16 17.25
CA LYS A 143 8.55 -18.25 16.90
C LYS A 143 7.46 -17.79 15.92
N MET A 144 7.11 -16.52 15.90
CA MET A 144 6.13 -15.94 14.99
C MET A 144 6.72 -15.84 13.57
N CYS A 145 6.00 -16.33 12.57
CA CYS A 145 6.39 -16.25 11.16
C CYS A 145 6.15 -14.84 10.64
N SER A 146 7.19 -14.03 10.52
CA SER A 146 7.12 -12.65 10.04
C SER A 146 7.45 -12.56 8.55
N THR A 147 6.67 -11.77 7.80
CA THR A 147 6.89 -11.52 6.37
C THR A 147 6.67 -10.05 6.07
N SER A 148 7.54 -9.44 5.27
CA SER A 148 7.41 -8.07 4.79
C SER A 148 6.98 -8.03 3.33
N LEU A 149 5.98 -7.22 3.01
CA LEU A 149 5.47 -7.00 1.66
C LEU A 149 5.75 -5.56 1.21
N ARG A 150 6.69 -5.35 0.30
CA ARG A 150 6.98 -4.05 -0.29
C ARG A 150 5.96 -3.74 -1.37
N PHE A 151 4.90 -3.04 -1.00
CA PHE A 151 3.82 -2.68 -1.92
C PHE A 151 4.25 -1.66 -2.96
N SER A 152 3.86 -1.90 -4.21
CA SER A 152 3.88 -0.92 -5.29
C SER A 152 2.96 0.26 -5.02
N THR A 153 3.02 1.30 -5.85
CA THR A 153 2.08 2.42 -5.81
C THR A 153 0.66 1.91 -6.06
N VAL A 154 -0.21 2.13 -5.09
CA VAL A 154 -1.59 1.61 -5.09
C VAL A 154 -2.47 2.44 -6.01
N TYR A 155 -3.41 1.80 -6.72
CA TYR A 155 -4.47 2.46 -7.48
C TYR A 155 -5.74 1.60 -7.52
N GLY A 156 -6.80 2.14 -8.11
CA GLY A 156 -8.05 1.43 -8.37
C GLY A 156 -9.16 1.77 -7.39
N PHE A 157 -10.29 1.14 -7.63
CA PHE A 157 -11.49 1.31 -6.80
C PHE A 157 -11.34 0.59 -5.46
N SER A 158 -11.77 1.26 -4.39
CA SER A 158 -11.86 0.69 -3.04
C SER A 158 -12.99 1.38 -2.26
N PRO A 159 -13.52 0.79 -1.19
CA PRO A 159 -14.54 1.42 -0.35
C PRO A 159 -14.13 2.81 0.18
N ARG A 160 -12.84 3.01 0.49
CA ARG A 160 -12.25 4.34 0.72
C ARG A 160 -11.28 4.66 -0.41
N ILE A 161 -11.80 5.24 -1.49
CA ILE A 161 -10.98 5.66 -2.63
C ILE A 161 -10.04 6.78 -2.22
N ARG A 162 -8.81 6.72 -2.72
CA ARG A 162 -7.84 7.80 -2.60
C ARG A 162 -7.62 8.47 -3.95
N PHE A 163 -8.06 9.70 -4.07
CA PHE A 163 -7.86 10.53 -5.26
C PHE A 163 -6.57 11.37 -5.21
N ASP A 164 -5.73 11.15 -4.21
CA ASP A 164 -4.38 11.71 -4.10
C ASP A 164 -3.28 10.73 -4.57
N LEU A 165 -3.65 9.66 -5.27
CA LEU A 165 -2.77 8.67 -5.89
C LEU A 165 -2.79 8.78 -7.40
N THR A 166 -1.63 8.74 -8.04
CA THR A 166 -1.39 9.15 -9.44
C THR A 166 -2.43 8.66 -10.45
N VAL A 167 -2.70 7.35 -10.53
CA VAL A 167 -3.67 6.81 -11.52
C VAL A 167 -5.07 7.35 -11.25
N ASN A 168 -5.50 7.31 -9.98
CA ASN A 168 -6.82 7.78 -9.58
C ASN A 168 -6.96 9.29 -9.74
N GLU A 169 -5.90 10.05 -9.39
CA GLU A 169 -5.85 11.51 -9.51
C GLU A 169 -5.94 11.96 -10.96
N PHE A 170 -5.08 11.41 -11.82
CA PHE A 170 -5.05 11.78 -13.24
C PHE A 170 -6.39 11.44 -13.92
N THR A 171 -6.95 10.26 -13.64
CA THR A 171 -8.24 9.86 -14.18
C THR A 171 -9.37 10.78 -13.71
N ARG A 172 -9.41 11.12 -12.40
CA ARG A 172 -10.40 12.04 -11.84
C ARG A 172 -10.31 13.43 -12.49
N ASN A 173 -9.11 14.01 -12.54
CA ASN A 173 -8.91 15.35 -13.09
C ASN A 173 -9.26 15.39 -14.57
N ALA A 174 -8.79 14.45 -15.36
CA ALA A 174 -9.11 14.31 -16.77
C ALA A 174 -10.63 14.20 -16.99
N ALA A 175 -11.32 13.37 -16.19
CA ALA A 175 -12.76 13.15 -16.31
C ALA A 175 -13.62 14.38 -15.93
N ILE A 176 -13.16 15.21 -15.00
CA ILE A 176 -13.92 16.34 -14.46
C ILE A 176 -13.56 17.63 -15.18
N HIS A 177 -12.27 17.90 -15.35
CA HIS A 177 -11.79 19.17 -15.91
C HIS A 177 -11.51 19.10 -17.42
N GLY A 178 -11.42 17.89 -18.01
CA GLY A 178 -10.99 17.71 -19.40
C GLY A 178 -9.51 18.03 -19.63
N GLU A 179 -8.74 18.20 -18.55
CA GLU A 179 -7.32 18.51 -18.63
C GLU A 179 -6.54 17.93 -17.45
N GLN A 180 -5.24 17.69 -17.66
CA GLN A 180 -4.30 17.22 -16.64
C GLN A 180 -2.91 17.81 -16.86
N GLU A 181 -2.35 18.35 -15.79
CA GLU A 181 -0.98 18.80 -15.72
C GLU A 181 -0.07 17.70 -15.20
N ILE A 182 1.05 17.43 -15.90
CA ILE A 182 1.97 16.34 -15.60
C ILE A 182 3.35 16.90 -15.25
N TRP A 183 3.73 16.83 -14.01
CA TRP A 183 5.05 17.21 -13.51
C TRP A 183 6.00 16.02 -13.51
N GLY A 184 7.14 16.12 -14.20
CA GLY A 184 8.14 15.07 -14.24
C GLY A 184 7.61 13.79 -14.88
N ALA A 185 7.15 13.89 -16.13
CA ALA A 185 6.54 12.80 -16.88
C ALA A 185 7.44 11.56 -17.00
N GLN A 186 8.76 11.74 -16.94
CA GLN A 186 9.78 10.70 -17.12
C GLN A 186 9.98 9.79 -15.91
N PHE A 187 9.57 10.18 -14.69
CA PHE A 187 9.89 9.45 -13.47
C PHE A 187 9.05 8.18 -13.30
N TRP A 188 9.72 7.07 -13.03
CA TRP A 188 9.17 5.73 -12.95
C TRP A 188 8.68 5.35 -11.55
N ARG A 189 7.60 4.55 -11.51
CA ARG A 189 7.09 3.85 -10.33
C ARG A 189 6.48 2.51 -10.74
N PRO A 190 6.56 1.50 -9.89
CA PRO A 190 5.70 0.33 -10.01
C PRO A 190 4.29 0.66 -9.54
N TYR A 191 3.28 0.09 -10.19
CA TYR A 191 1.87 0.23 -9.83
C TYR A 191 1.23 -1.13 -9.61
N CYS A 192 0.30 -1.21 -8.65
CA CYS A 192 -0.47 -2.42 -8.41
C CYS A 192 -1.89 -2.05 -7.95
N HIS A 193 -2.87 -2.77 -8.47
CA HIS A 193 -4.26 -2.58 -8.08
C HIS A 193 -4.47 -2.98 -6.61
N VAL A 194 -5.29 -2.23 -5.87
CA VAL A 194 -5.53 -2.46 -4.43
C VAL A 194 -6.04 -3.86 -4.13
N GLU A 195 -6.88 -4.42 -5.00
CA GLU A 195 -7.40 -5.79 -4.87
C GLU A 195 -6.27 -6.84 -4.98
N ASP A 196 -5.33 -6.63 -5.89
CA ASP A 196 -4.17 -7.53 -6.05
C ASP A 196 -3.22 -7.44 -4.87
N LEU A 197 -3.03 -6.25 -4.27
CA LEU A 197 -2.28 -6.12 -3.02
C LEU A 197 -2.95 -6.89 -1.87
N ALA A 198 -4.29 -6.81 -1.75
CA ALA A 198 -5.03 -7.59 -0.77
C ALA A 198 -4.88 -9.11 -1.00
N ARG A 199 -4.89 -9.56 -2.26
CA ARG A 199 -4.65 -10.96 -2.64
C ARG A 199 -3.24 -11.42 -2.26
N ALA A 200 -2.22 -10.56 -2.37
CA ALA A 200 -0.86 -10.89 -1.93
C ALA A 200 -0.78 -11.12 -0.41
N VAL A 201 -1.47 -10.31 0.39
CA VAL A 201 -1.55 -10.51 1.84
C VAL A 201 -2.15 -11.88 2.17
N VAL A 202 -3.28 -12.21 1.54
CA VAL A 202 -3.95 -13.51 1.74
C VAL A 202 -3.05 -14.66 1.30
N LEU A 203 -2.40 -14.54 0.14
CA LEU A 203 -1.47 -15.55 -0.37
C LEU A 203 -0.35 -15.84 0.63
N VAL A 204 0.27 -14.81 1.21
CA VAL A 204 1.33 -14.98 2.22
C VAL A 204 0.78 -15.62 3.49
N LEU A 205 -0.42 -15.25 3.94
CA LEU A 205 -1.08 -15.88 5.09
C LEU A 205 -1.39 -17.37 4.87
N GLU A 206 -1.68 -17.79 3.63
CA GLU A 206 -1.97 -19.18 3.25
C GLU A 206 -0.71 -19.98 2.86
N SER A 207 0.42 -19.33 2.60
CA SER A 207 1.66 -19.99 2.13
C SER A 207 2.32 -20.83 3.22
N PRO A 208 3.05 -21.90 2.85
CA PRO A 208 3.90 -22.64 3.78
C PRO A 208 4.90 -21.72 4.47
N GLU A 209 5.09 -21.94 5.76
CA GLU A 209 5.89 -21.06 6.63
C GLU A 209 7.35 -20.98 6.16
N GLU A 210 7.92 -22.09 5.70
CA GLU A 210 9.29 -22.16 5.20
C GLU A 210 9.55 -21.27 3.97
N LYS A 211 8.51 -20.87 3.23
CA LYS A 211 8.63 -19.96 2.08
C LYS A 211 8.58 -18.49 2.47
N VAL A 212 7.92 -18.17 3.58
CA VAL A 212 7.57 -16.78 3.92
C VAL A 212 8.20 -16.29 5.23
N ARG A 213 8.72 -17.18 6.07
CA ARG A 213 9.37 -16.83 7.34
C ARG A 213 10.59 -15.95 7.14
N ALA A 214 10.64 -14.84 7.87
CA ALA A 214 11.71 -13.83 7.84
C ALA A 214 12.07 -13.42 6.40
N ASN A 215 11.05 -13.35 5.53
CA ASN A 215 11.22 -13.09 4.10
C ASN A 215 10.59 -11.75 3.71
N VAL A 216 11.06 -11.19 2.59
CA VAL A 216 10.53 -9.98 1.98
C VAL A 216 10.18 -10.23 0.53
N PHE A 217 9.05 -9.67 0.09
CA PHE A 217 8.60 -9.75 -1.30
C PHE A 217 8.18 -8.38 -1.81
N ASN A 218 8.63 -8.02 -3.00
CA ASN A 218 8.02 -6.95 -3.78
C ASN A 218 6.65 -7.43 -4.29
N VAL A 219 5.62 -6.58 -4.18
CA VAL A 219 4.25 -6.94 -4.57
C VAL A 219 3.78 -6.07 -5.73
N GLY A 220 3.57 -6.71 -6.87
CA GLY A 220 3.18 -6.10 -8.14
C GLY A 220 3.49 -7.00 -9.33
N SER A 221 3.75 -6.39 -10.49
CA SER A 221 4.22 -7.07 -11.71
C SER A 221 5.31 -6.25 -12.39
N THR A 222 6.33 -6.91 -12.91
CA THR A 222 7.45 -6.25 -13.62
C THR A 222 6.96 -5.47 -14.85
N GLU A 223 5.85 -5.89 -15.46
CA GLU A 223 5.21 -5.20 -16.58
C GLU A 223 4.44 -3.93 -16.19
N GLU A 224 4.13 -3.75 -14.89
CA GLU A 224 3.36 -2.61 -14.37
C GLU A 224 4.27 -1.53 -13.75
N ASN A 225 5.47 -1.37 -14.28
CA ASN A 225 6.32 -0.21 -14.07
C ASN A 225 5.96 0.84 -15.13
N TYR A 226 5.49 2.00 -14.70
CA TYR A 226 5.09 3.10 -15.56
C TYR A 226 5.81 4.39 -15.14
N ASN A 227 6.12 5.25 -16.09
CA ASN A 227 6.33 6.65 -15.78
C ASN A 227 4.99 7.41 -15.87
N LYS A 228 4.98 8.65 -15.37
CA LYS A 228 3.74 9.44 -15.34
C LYS A 228 3.19 9.76 -16.74
N GLY A 229 4.09 9.88 -17.75
CA GLY A 229 3.70 10.06 -19.16
C GLY A 229 2.91 8.86 -19.67
N MET A 230 3.37 7.64 -19.40
CA MET A 230 2.63 6.43 -19.77
C MET A 230 1.28 6.32 -19.05
N ILE A 231 1.19 6.73 -17.78
CA ILE A 231 -0.08 6.73 -17.05
C ILE A 231 -1.10 7.66 -17.70
N ILE A 232 -0.71 8.89 -18.07
CA ILE A 232 -1.66 9.81 -18.72
C ILE A 232 -2.05 9.33 -20.13
N GLU A 233 -1.18 8.64 -20.85
CA GLU A 233 -1.52 7.99 -22.11
C GLU A 233 -2.63 6.94 -21.93
N GLU A 234 -2.54 6.10 -20.89
CA GLU A 234 -3.60 5.13 -20.56
C GLU A 234 -4.91 5.83 -20.16
N VAL A 235 -4.84 6.96 -19.46
CA VAL A 235 -6.03 7.78 -19.15
C VAL A 235 -6.66 8.33 -20.43
N CYS A 236 -5.88 8.88 -21.35
CA CYS A 236 -6.37 9.45 -22.62
C CYS A 236 -7.03 8.40 -23.55
N LYS A 237 -6.66 7.13 -23.43
CA LYS A 237 -7.34 6.03 -24.17
C LYS A 237 -8.77 5.78 -23.68
N VAL A 238 -9.09 6.16 -22.45
CA VAL A 238 -10.39 5.90 -21.80
C VAL A 238 -11.21 7.19 -21.67
N VAL A 239 -10.58 8.31 -21.29
CA VAL A 239 -11.24 9.61 -21.13
C VAL A 239 -11.08 10.42 -22.42
N PRO A 240 -12.18 10.79 -23.10
CA PRO A 240 -12.09 11.51 -24.37
C PRO A 240 -11.69 12.97 -24.21
N ASN A 241 -10.99 13.51 -25.21
CA ASN A 241 -10.68 14.94 -25.36
C ASN A 241 -9.89 15.57 -24.20
N VAL A 242 -9.02 14.80 -23.53
CA VAL A 242 -8.16 15.32 -22.45
C VAL A 242 -7.06 16.20 -23.02
N LYS A 243 -6.91 17.41 -22.50
CA LYS A 243 -5.76 18.27 -22.74
C LYS A 243 -4.65 17.94 -21.74
N VAL A 244 -3.49 17.58 -22.22
CA VAL A 244 -2.34 17.24 -21.37
C VAL A 244 -1.33 18.36 -21.41
N HIS A 245 -0.95 18.87 -20.23
CA HIS A 245 0.05 19.91 -20.06
C HIS A 245 1.29 19.33 -19.38
N TYR A 246 2.38 19.18 -20.10
CA TYR A 246 3.65 18.70 -19.55
C TYR A 246 4.44 19.85 -18.95
N VAL A 247 4.83 19.70 -17.69
CA VAL A 247 5.68 20.64 -16.97
C VAL A 247 7.02 19.94 -16.68
N GLU A 248 8.10 20.56 -17.12
CA GLU A 248 9.43 20.06 -16.85
C GLU A 248 9.69 20.06 -15.34
N SER A 249 10.18 18.95 -14.84
CA SER A 249 10.69 18.80 -13.49
C SER A 249 12.01 18.06 -13.58
N SER A 250 13.07 18.67 -13.04
CA SER A 250 14.42 18.11 -13.10
C SER A 250 14.67 17.05 -12.05
N GLU A 251 13.85 16.98 -10.98
CA GLU A 251 14.10 16.09 -9.85
C GLU A 251 12.82 15.47 -9.29
N ASP A 252 12.83 14.16 -9.13
CA ASP A 252 12.00 13.41 -8.19
C ASP A 252 12.95 12.49 -7.40
N PRO A 253 13.00 12.61 -6.08
CA PRO A 253 13.89 11.77 -5.26
C PRO A 253 13.53 10.28 -5.33
N ARG A 254 12.39 9.95 -5.94
CA ARG A 254 11.91 8.59 -6.12
C ARG A 254 11.77 8.32 -7.61
N ASP A 255 12.73 7.61 -8.19
CA ASP A 255 12.72 7.21 -9.60
C ASP A 255 13.29 5.80 -9.69
N TYR A 256 12.40 4.80 -9.78
CA TYR A 256 12.80 3.39 -9.73
C TYR A 256 11.81 2.47 -10.42
N ARG A 257 12.35 1.40 -11.01
CA ARG A 257 11.60 0.26 -11.55
C ARG A 257 11.89 -0.97 -10.69
N VAL A 258 10.89 -1.81 -10.48
CA VAL A 258 10.97 -2.97 -9.57
C VAL A 258 10.71 -4.27 -10.34
N ASN A 259 11.54 -5.27 -10.07
CA ASN A 259 11.33 -6.64 -10.48
C ASN A 259 10.46 -7.36 -9.42
N PHE A 260 9.50 -8.16 -9.90
CA PHE A 260 8.54 -8.89 -9.07
C PHE A 260 8.64 -10.40 -9.28
N ASP A 261 9.71 -10.90 -9.87
CA ASP A 261 9.84 -12.31 -10.20
C ASP A 261 9.90 -13.21 -8.96
N LYS A 262 10.41 -12.70 -7.84
CA LYS A 262 10.50 -13.46 -6.60
C LYS A 262 9.14 -13.94 -6.12
N ILE A 263 8.19 -13.05 -5.91
CA ILE A 263 6.85 -13.41 -5.42
C ILE A 263 6.11 -14.30 -6.42
N LYS A 264 6.30 -14.06 -7.72
CA LYS A 264 5.73 -14.88 -8.79
C LYS A 264 6.30 -16.31 -8.77
N ASN A 265 7.61 -16.46 -8.70
CA ASN A 265 8.28 -17.76 -8.81
C ASN A 265 8.16 -18.58 -7.52
N GLU A 266 8.25 -17.96 -6.35
CA GLU A 266 8.22 -18.64 -5.07
C GLU A 266 6.82 -18.94 -4.55
N LEU A 267 5.86 -18.03 -4.79
CA LEU A 267 4.51 -18.11 -4.26
C LEU A 267 3.41 -18.26 -5.33
N GLY A 268 3.76 -18.18 -6.63
CA GLY A 268 2.79 -18.26 -7.72
C GLY A 268 1.90 -17.03 -7.84
N TYR A 269 2.31 -15.90 -7.27
CA TYR A 269 1.53 -14.66 -7.32
C TYR A 269 1.45 -14.09 -8.73
N THR A 270 0.27 -13.69 -9.14
CA THR A 270 0.02 -12.95 -10.39
C THR A 270 -1.03 -11.88 -10.16
N ILE A 271 -0.87 -10.74 -10.81
CA ILE A 271 -1.90 -9.69 -10.80
C ILE A 271 -3.08 -10.08 -11.68
N THR A 272 -4.25 -9.56 -11.36
CA THR A 272 -5.50 -9.74 -12.13
C THR A 272 -5.91 -8.47 -12.85
N LYS A 273 -5.42 -7.32 -12.41
CA LYS A 273 -5.75 -6.01 -12.96
C LYS A 273 -4.51 -5.22 -13.30
N LYS A 274 -4.53 -4.57 -14.46
CA LYS A 274 -3.49 -3.64 -14.94
C LYS A 274 -3.96 -2.20 -14.83
N VAL A 275 -3.06 -1.23 -14.97
CA VAL A 275 -3.39 0.21 -14.91
C VAL A 275 -4.60 0.59 -15.77
N PRO A 276 -4.78 0.12 -17.03
CA PRO A 276 -5.98 0.42 -17.81
C PRO A 276 -7.30 -0.03 -17.17
N ASN A 277 -7.28 -1.09 -16.34
CA ASN A 277 -8.48 -1.53 -15.61
C ASN A 277 -8.87 -0.51 -14.54
N GLY A 278 -7.91 -0.06 -13.73
CA GLY A 278 -8.15 0.96 -12.71
C GLY A 278 -8.59 2.30 -13.28
N VAL A 279 -8.02 2.71 -14.42
CA VAL A 279 -8.48 3.91 -15.15
C VAL A 279 -9.95 3.78 -15.53
N LYS A 280 -10.36 2.64 -16.09
CA LYS A 280 -11.78 2.39 -16.44
C LYS A 280 -12.69 2.40 -15.22
N GLU A 281 -12.29 1.79 -14.11
CA GLU A 281 -13.06 1.76 -12.87
C GLU A 281 -13.28 3.18 -12.32
N ILE A 282 -12.22 3.97 -12.21
CA ILE A 282 -12.28 5.33 -11.69
C ILE A 282 -13.08 6.25 -12.63
N TYR A 283 -12.87 6.13 -13.94
CA TYR A 283 -13.64 6.91 -14.92
C TYR A 283 -15.13 6.58 -14.88
N ALA A 284 -15.48 5.29 -14.83
CA ALA A 284 -16.87 4.86 -14.70
C ALA A 284 -17.51 5.42 -13.42
N LEU A 285 -16.81 5.33 -12.29
CA LEU A 285 -17.28 5.88 -11.02
C LEU A 285 -17.54 7.39 -11.09
N ILE A 286 -16.59 8.17 -11.63
CA ILE A 286 -16.76 9.63 -11.76
C ILE A 286 -17.95 9.97 -12.69
N LYS A 287 -18.10 9.24 -13.80
CA LYS A 287 -19.22 9.47 -14.73
C LYS A 287 -20.61 9.22 -14.13
N THR A 288 -20.75 8.35 -13.15
CA THR A 288 -22.04 8.12 -12.50
C THR A 288 -22.51 9.31 -11.65
N GLY A 289 -21.59 10.20 -11.27
CA GLY A 289 -21.90 11.30 -10.34
C GLY A 289 -22.15 10.85 -8.89
N ILE A 290 -21.98 9.54 -8.58
CA ILE A 290 -22.18 9.02 -7.22
C ILE A 290 -21.17 9.62 -6.21
N VAL A 291 -20.00 10.00 -6.70
CA VAL A 291 -19.00 10.76 -5.91
C VAL A 291 -19.33 12.25 -6.10
N THR A 292 -20.09 12.81 -5.18
CA THR A 292 -20.60 14.19 -5.28
C THR A 292 -19.53 15.26 -5.05
N ASP A 293 -18.48 14.94 -4.28
CA ASP A 293 -17.33 15.83 -4.04
C ASP A 293 -16.01 15.05 -4.19
N PRO A 294 -15.53 14.82 -5.43
CA PRO A 294 -14.33 14.02 -5.68
C PRO A 294 -13.02 14.71 -5.27
N PHE A 295 -13.07 15.98 -4.86
CA PHE A 295 -11.93 16.73 -4.31
C PHE A 295 -11.98 16.85 -2.79
N GLY A 296 -13.00 16.31 -2.16
CA GLY A 296 -13.22 16.36 -0.72
C GLY A 296 -12.10 15.69 0.10
N GLN A 297 -11.95 16.21 1.32
CA GLN A 297 -10.89 15.78 2.26
C GLN A 297 -10.92 14.28 2.57
N LYS A 298 -12.10 13.65 2.56
CA LYS A 298 -12.26 12.20 2.84
C LYS A 298 -11.52 11.29 1.85
N PHE A 299 -11.18 11.79 0.67
CA PHE A 299 -10.46 11.07 -0.37
C PHE A 299 -8.94 11.30 -0.37
N ARG A 300 -8.41 11.91 0.68
CA ARG A 300 -6.99 12.23 0.85
C ARG A 300 -6.48 11.80 2.22
N ASN A 301 -5.16 11.70 2.35
CA ASN A 301 -4.52 11.42 3.64
C ASN A 301 -4.00 12.67 4.36
N ILE A 302 -4.17 13.84 3.78
CA ILE A 302 -3.73 15.16 4.32
C ILE A 302 -4.78 16.21 4.07
#